data_8c2bdab4dfcb05f3591b111de081c2f2
#
_entry.id   8c2bdab4dfcb05f3591b111de081c2f2
#
_cell.length_a   1.000
_cell.length_b   1.000
_cell.length_c   1.000
_cell.angle_alpha   90.00
_cell.angle_beta   90.00
_cell.angle_gamma   90.00
#
_symmetry.space_group_name_H-M   'P 1'
#
loop_
_entity.id
_entity.type
_entity.pdbx_description
1 polymer ?
#
loop_
_entity_poly.entity_id
_entity_poly.type
_entity_poly.pdbx_seq_one_letter_code
_entity_poly.pdbx_strand_id
1 'polypeptide(L)'
;MPSVQSFLGKKVSDALAQKFGTRVEVGSINLGFFNRVIVDDVMMYDQQGDSLIYASRLSAKLDYMAVAQGRISVSSAQIFGLRANLYKQTAKSKPNFQFVLDSLASKDTTQHKPLDLHIGSLILRRGAIAYNQRDVAPRSGIFSPQHIQVSELSSHILLNRITDNSIDLTIKKLAFKDESGFKLQSLHFKLQADRQKTVLR
;
A
#
# COMPACT_ATOMS: atom_id res chain seq x y z
N MET A 1 17.89 22.94 6.75
CA MET A 1 16.66 23.75 6.62
C MET A 1 15.45 22.95 7.07
N PRO A 2 15.22 22.82 8.40
CA PRO A 2 14.14 21.97 8.94
C PRO A 2 12.73 22.46 8.58
N SER A 3 12.55 23.78 8.39
CA SER A 3 11.23 24.41 8.18
C SER A 3 10.56 24.04 6.83
N VAL A 4 11.33 23.86 5.78
CA VAL A 4 10.79 23.50 4.45
C VAL A 4 10.36 22.02 4.44
N GLN A 5 11.15 21.15 5.05
CA GLN A 5 10.84 19.71 5.12
C GLN A 5 9.58 19.45 5.98
N SER A 6 9.44 20.13 7.11
CA SER A 6 8.25 20.02 7.96
C SER A 6 7.00 20.59 7.28
N PHE A 7 7.14 21.69 6.54
CA PHE A 7 6.05 22.26 5.75
C PHE A 7 5.59 21.31 4.65
N LEU A 8 6.54 20.71 3.90
CA LEU A 8 6.21 19.71 2.88
C LEU A 8 5.59 18.46 3.49
N GLY A 9 6.11 17.99 4.64
CA GLY A 9 5.54 16.85 5.38
C GLY A 9 4.08 17.09 5.73
N LYS A 10 3.76 18.26 6.28
CA LYS A 10 2.39 18.63 6.61
C LYS A 10 1.48 18.68 5.38
N LYS A 11 1.93 19.30 4.29
CA LYS A 11 1.17 19.37 3.03
C LYS A 11 0.86 17.99 2.45
N VAL A 12 1.81 17.06 2.51
CA VAL A 12 1.60 15.68 2.03
C VAL A 12 0.69 14.91 2.99
N SER A 13 0.87 15.06 4.31
CA SER A 13 -0.05 14.48 5.29
C SER A 13 -1.49 14.92 5.06
N ASP A 14 -1.71 16.22 4.90
CA ASP A 14 -3.03 16.81 4.68
C ASP A 14 -3.66 16.30 3.37
N ALA A 15 -2.87 16.22 2.28
CA ALA A 15 -3.33 15.73 0.99
C ALA A 15 -3.71 14.24 1.03
N LEU A 16 -2.90 13.42 1.72
CA LEU A 16 -3.21 12.00 1.91
C LEU A 16 -4.40 11.79 2.84
N ALA A 17 -4.48 12.58 3.93
CA ALA A 17 -5.62 12.54 4.83
C ALA A 17 -6.92 12.88 4.12
N GLN A 18 -6.91 13.91 3.27
CA GLN A 18 -8.06 14.28 2.44
C GLN A 18 -8.41 13.19 1.42
N LYS A 19 -7.39 12.60 0.74
CA LYS A 19 -7.61 11.53 -0.26
C LYS A 19 -8.24 10.29 0.34
N PHE A 20 -7.78 9.88 1.52
CA PHE A 20 -8.24 8.65 2.17
C PHE A 20 -9.34 8.88 3.21
N GLY A 21 -9.67 10.13 3.55
CA GLY A 21 -10.68 10.44 4.55
C GLY A 21 -10.30 9.95 5.95
N THR A 22 -9.00 9.90 6.27
CA THR A 22 -8.50 9.46 7.57
C THR A 22 -7.22 10.19 7.94
N ARG A 23 -6.83 10.10 9.22
CA ARG A 23 -5.58 10.67 9.71
C ARG A 23 -4.39 9.97 9.08
N VAL A 24 -3.49 10.77 8.50
CA VAL A 24 -2.19 10.32 7.98
C VAL A 24 -1.11 11.22 8.57
N GLU A 25 -0.05 10.64 9.06
CA GLU A 25 1.12 11.34 9.59
C GLU A 25 2.34 11.01 8.76
N VAL A 26 3.19 11.98 8.54
CA VAL A 26 4.45 11.86 7.81
C VAL A 26 5.54 12.50 8.64
N GLY A 27 6.61 11.75 8.93
CA GLY A 27 7.73 12.24 9.72
C GLY A 27 8.59 13.24 8.94
N SER A 28 9.22 12.80 7.85
CA SER A 28 10.04 13.68 7.03
C SER A 28 9.90 13.40 5.54
N ILE A 29 10.15 14.43 4.72
CA ILE A 29 10.20 14.32 3.26
C ILE A 29 11.56 14.81 2.80
N ASN A 30 12.23 13.97 2.01
CA ASN A 30 13.52 14.26 1.42
C ASN A 30 13.46 14.06 -0.10
N LEU A 31 14.14 14.94 -0.83
CA LEU A 31 14.38 14.78 -2.25
C LEU A 31 15.67 13.98 -2.41
N GLY A 32 15.56 12.78 -2.95
CA GLY A 32 16.70 11.92 -3.27
C GLY A 32 17.23 12.18 -4.67
N PHE A 33 18.35 11.52 -4.99
CA PHE A 33 18.92 11.57 -6.34
C PHE A 33 17.98 10.86 -7.34
N PHE A 34 18.09 11.26 -8.62
CA PHE A 34 17.36 10.65 -9.74
C PHE A 34 15.84 10.64 -9.58
N ASN A 35 15.26 11.82 -9.32
CA ASN A 35 13.80 12.02 -9.29
C ASN A 35 13.08 11.23 -8.18
N ARG A 36 13.78 10.90 -7.10
CA ARG A 36 13.16 10.19 -5.98
C ARG A 36 12.66 11.17 -4.93
N VAL A 37 11.45 10.94 -4.48
CA VAL A 37 10.92 11.48 -3.23
C VAL A 37 10.99 10.37 -2.18
N ILE A 38 11.58 10.68 -1.05
CA ILE A 38 11.71 9.79 0.09
C ILE A 38 10.87 10.37 1.22
N VAL A 39 9.98 9.56 1.75
CA VAL A 39 9.09 9.91 2.85
C VAL A 39 9.37 8.91 3.97
N ASP A 40 9.82 9.40 5.10
CA ASP A 40 10.10 8.58 6.27
C ASP A 40 8.95 8.65 7.28
N ASP A 41 8.75 7.55 8.01
CA ASP A 41 7.79 7.41 9.11
C ASP A 41 6.36 7.80 8.72
N VAL A 42 5.80 7.06 7.74
CA VAL A 42 4.41 7.25 7.33
C VAL A 42 3.50 6.39 8.17
N MET A 43 2.54 7.01 8.83
CA MET A 43 1.50 6.34 9.61
C MET A 43 0.12 6.70 9.06
N MET A 44 -0.69 5.70 8.79
CA MET A 44 -2.10 5.84 8.44
C MET A 44 -2.95 5.14 9.48
N TYR A 45 -4.03 5.79 9.88
CA TYR A 45 -4.99 5.27 10.85
C TYR A 45 -6.23 4.74 10.14
N ASP A 46 -6.95 3.84 10.79
CA ASP A 46 -8.26 3.42 10.30
C ASP A 46 -9.37 4.39 10.77
N GLN A 47 -10.60 4.10 10.39
CA GLN A 47 -11.76 4.95 10.71
C GLN A 47 -12.14 4.92 12.21
N GLN A 48 -11.56 4.01 12.99
CA GLN A 48 -11.69 3.91 14.44
C GLN A 48 -10.56 4.64 15.19
N GLY A 49 -9.53 5.09 14.46
CA GLY A 49 -8.35 5.75 15.02
C GLY A 49 -7.23 4.78 15.41
N ASP A 50 -7.37 3.49 15.09
CA ASP A 50 -6.32 2.50 15.29
C ASP A 50 -5.25 2.62 14.17
N SER A 51 -3.99 2.28 14.49
CA SER A 51 -2.92 2.22 13.49
C SER A 51 -3.22 1.14 12.45
N LEU A 52 -3.48 1.55 11.21
CA LEU A 52 -3.76 0.66 10.09
C LEU A 52 -2.49 0.25 9.36
N ILE A 53 -1.70 1.23 8.95
CA ILE A 53 -0.47 1.02 8.17
C ILE A 53 0.62 1.93 8.71
N TYR A 54 1.78 1.36 8.94
CA TYR A 54 3.03 2.09 9.17
C TYR A 54 4.05 1.67 8.12
N ALA A 55 4.82 2.61 7.59
CA ALA A 55 5.97 2.35 6.76
C ALA A 55 7.15 3.20 7.24
N SER A 56 8.28 2.57 7.56
CA SER A 56 9.48 3.30 7.98
C SER A 56 10.05 4.17 6.87
N ARG A 57 9.87 3.75 5.61
CA ARG A 57 10.26 4.55 4.44
C ARG A 57 9.42 4.20 3.22
N LEU A 58 8.92 5.23 2.56
CA LEU A 58 8.41 5.19 1.20
C LEU A 58 9.39 5.90 0.28
N SER A 59 9.71 5.32 -0.86
CA SER A 59 10.51 5.96 -1.89
C SER A 59 9.80 5.85 -3.22
N ALA A 60 9.49 6.97 -3.84
CA ALA A 60 8.79 7.02 -5.13
C ALA A 60 9.66 7.70 -6.17
N LYS A 61 9.76 7.12 -7.37
CA LYS A 61 10.38 7.76 -8.51
C LYS A 61 9.30 8.51 -9.30
N LEU A 62 9.43 9.83 -9.35
CA LEU A 62 8.50 10.70 -10.05
C LEU A 62 8.89 10.87 -11.52
N ASP A 63 7.88 11.02 -12.38
CA ASP A 63 8.05 11.51 -13.74
C ASP A 63 8.00 13.04 -13.74
N TYR A 64 9.15 13.68 -13.96
CA TYR A 64 9.26 15.14 -13.95
C TYR A 64 8.47 15.82 -15.07
N MET A 65 8.34 15.18 -16.23
CA MET A 65 7.56 15.76 -17.32
C MET A 65 6.07 15.79 -16.96
N ALA A 66 5.58 14.74 -16.29
CA ALA A 66 4.23 14.71 -15.77
C ALA A 66 4.04 15.77 -14.66
N VAL A 67 5.01 15.90 -13.75
CA VAL A 67 4.97 16.92 -12.68
C VAL A 67 4.97 18.34 -13.25
N ALA A 68 5.78 18.63 -14.27
CA ALA A 68 5.78 19.94 -14.96
C ALA A 68 4.43 20.27 -15.62
N GLN A 69 3.65 19.25 -16.00
CA GLN A 69 2.28 19.36 -16.51
C GLN A 69 1.22 19.37 -15.40
N GLY A 70 1.64 19.43 -14.13
CA GLY A 70 0.76 19.42 -12.97
C GLY A 70 0.13 18.07 -12.65
N ARG A 71 0.68 16.97 -13.18
CA ARG A 71 0.28 15.59 -12.86
C ARG A 71 1.35 14.93 -11.98
N ILE A 72 0.95 14.15 -10.98
CA ILE A 72 1.88 13.35 -10.20
C ILE A 72 1.85 11.93 -10.78
N SER A 73 2.90 11.55 -11.47
CA SER A 73 3.09 10.21 -12.01
C SER A 73 4.24 9.52 -11.29
N VAL A 74 4.00 8.33 -10.79
CA VAL A 74 4.96 7.50 -10.06
C VAL A 74 5.31 6.29 -10.90
N SER A 75 6.53 6.22 -11.43
CA SER A 75 6.97 5.08 -12.25
C SER A 75 7.37 3.87 -11.41
N SER A 76 7.91 4.08 -10.21
CA SER A 76 8.21 3.01 -9.27
C SER A 76 8.08 3.49 -7.84
N ALA A 77 7.58 2.61 -6.98
CA ALA A 77 7.50 2.83 -5.54
C ALA A 77 8.24 1.72 -4.79
N GLN A 78 8.89 2.08 -3.69
CA GLN A 78 9.51 1.15 -2.76
C GLN A 78 8.99 1.44 -1.36
N ILE A 79 8.56 0.39 -0.68
CA ILE A 79 8.08 0.43 0.70
C ILE A 79 9.05 -0.39 1.54
N PHE A 80 9.56 0.21 2.59
CA PHE A 80 10.47 -0.45 3.51
C PHE A 80 9.90 -0.43 4.92
N GLY A 81 9.96 -1.59 5.61
CA GLY A 81 9.49 -1.71 6.97
C GLY A 81 7.98 -1.51 7.13
N LEU A 82 7.19 -1.96 6.13
CA LEU A 82 5.73 -1.95 6.20
C LEU A 82 5.26 -2.77 7.40
N ARG A 83 4.36 -2.20 8.18
CA ARG A 83 3.56 -2.90 9.18
C ARG A 83 2.10 -2.59 8.93
N ALA A 84 1.28 -3.60 8.69
CA ALA A 84 -0.14 -3.43 8.49
C ALA A 84 -0.93 -4.24 9.53
N ASN A 85 -1.87 -3.56 10.18
CA ASN A 85 -2.77 -4.16 11.16
C ASN A 85 -4.18 -4.18 10.57
N LEU A 86 -4.50 -5.26 9.90
CA LEU A 86 -5.74 -5.45 9.16
C LEU A 86 -6.69 -6.30 9.99
N TYR A 87 -7.94 -5.91 10.03
CA TYR A 87 -8.95 -6.74 10.70
C TYR A 87 -10.35 -6.53 10.14
N LYS A 88 -11.23 -7.44 10.48
CA LYS A 88 -12.68 -7.29 10.41
C LYS A 88 -13.31 -7.77 11.72
N GLN A 89 -14.44 -7.20 12.08
CA GLN A 89 -15.11 -7.57 13.33
C GLN A 89 -15.71 -8.97 13.25
N THR A 90 -16.42 -9.26 12.15
CA THR A 90 -17.08 -10.54 11.90
C THR A 90 -16.87 -10.99 10.46
N ALA A 91 -17.23 -12.22 10.13
CA ALA A 91 -17.16 -12.74 8.76
C ALA A 91 -17.91 -11.85 7.75
N LYS A 92 -19.01 -11.19 8.17
CA LYS A 92 -19.88 -10.37 7.34
C LYS A 92 -19.53 -8.87 7.34
N SER A 93 -18.71 -8.40 8.28
CA SER A 93 -18.34 -6.98 8.37
C SER A 93 -17.32 -6.61 7.30
N LYS A 94 -17.32 -5.33 6.90
CA LYS A 94 -16.27 -4.79 6.05
C LYS A 94 -14.95 -4.76 6.81
N PRO A 95 -13.80 -5.00 6.14
CA PRO A 95 -12.50 -4.87 6.77
C PRO A 95 -12.18 -3.40 7.09
N ASN A 96 -11.34 -3.18 8.10
CA ASN A 96 -10.93 -1.84 8.54
C ASN A 96 -10.17 -1.03 7.47
N PHE A 97 -9.71 -1.66 6.40
CA PHE A 97 -9.05 -1.02 5.26
C PHE A 97 -9.95 -0.82 4.04
N GLN A 98 -11.26 -1.13 4.12
CA GLN A 98 -12.17 -1.01 2.97
C GLN A 98 -12.18 0.40 2.38
N PHE A 99 -12.16 1.42 3.25
CA PHE A 99 -12.16 2.82 2.82
C PHE A 99 -10.93 3.19 1.95
N VAL A 100 -9.79 2.52 2.16
CA VAL A 100 -8.58 2.72 1.32
C VAL A 100 -8.85 2.20 -0.08
N LEU A 101 -9.45 1.00 -0.19
CA LEU A 101 -9.80 0.42 -1.49
C LEU A 101 -10.85 1.27 -2.21
N ASP A 102 -11.86 1.73 -1.49
CA ASP A 102 -12.92 2.60 -2.02
C ASP A 102 -12.34 3.93 -2.52
N SER A 103 -11.38 4.51 -1.77
CA SER A 103 -10.70 5.77 -2.16
C SER A 103 -9.77 5.61 -3.37
N LEU A 104 -9.17 4.44 -3.55
CA LEU A 104 -8.34 4.13 -4.73
C LEU A 104 -9.20 3.82 -5.96
N ALA A 105 -10.36 3.22 -5.77
CA ALA A 105 -11.29 2.92 -6.85
C ALA A 105 -12.12 4.14 -7.30
N SER A 106 -12.30 5.14 -6.42
CA SER A 106 -13.09 6.33 -6.71
C SER A 106 -12.38 7.23 -7.73
N LYS A 107 -13.04 7.46 -8.87
CA LYS A 107 -12.72 8.53 -9.82
C LYS A 107 -13.36 9.82 -9.36
N ASP A 108 -12.81 10.44 -8.33
CA ASP A 108 -13.27 11.77 -7.92
C ASP A 108 -12.82 12.81 -8.94
N THR A 109 -13.71 13.16 -9.87
CA THR A 109 -13.47 14.12 -10.96
C THR A 109 -13.74 15.56 -10.56
N THR A 110 -14.04 15.83 -9.29
CA THR A 110 -14.35 17.17 -8.81
C THR A 110 -13.08 17.99 -8.58
N GLN A 111 -12.76 18.79 -9.57
CA GLN A 111 -11.94 20.03 -9.57
C GLN A 111 -10.49 20.02 -9.01
N HIS A 112 -9.95 18.96 -8.46
CA HIS A 112 -8.53 18.87 -8.17
C HIS A 112 -7.90 17.86 -9.13
N LYS A 113 -6.82 18.29 -9.83
CA LYS A 113 -6.08 17.42 -10.76
C LYS A 113 -5.77 16.09 -10.09
N PRO A 114 -6.27 14.98 -10.61
CA PRO A 114 -6.17 13.70 -9.91
C PRO A 114 -4.70 13.33 -9.72
N LEU A 115 -4.39 12.84 -8.52
CA LEU A 115 -3.14 12.13 -8.27
C LEU A 115 -3.16 10.90 -9.19
N ASP A 116 -2.54 11.00 -10.35
CA ASP A 116 -2.43 9.90 -11.31
C ASP A 116 -1.30 8.96 -10.85
N LEU A 117 -1.66 8.03 -9.96
CA LEU A 117 -0.73 7.02 -9.47
C LEU A 117 -0.54 5.92 -10.52
N HIS A 118 0.26 6.19 -11.51
CA HIS A 118 0.71 5.19 -12.48
C HIS A 118 1.94 4.47 -11.92
N ILE A 119 1.73 3.55 -10.98
CA ILE A 119 2.82 2.77 -10.38
C ILE A 119 3.11 1.57 -11.28
N GLY A 120 4.16 1.64 -12.09
CA GLY A 120 4.59 0.52 -12.93
C GLY A 120 5.31 -0.60 -12.15
N SER A 121 5.98 -0.26 -11.04
CA SER A 121 6.71 -1.21 -10.20
C SER A 121 6.59 -0.87 -8.73
N LEU A 122 6.20 -1.86 -7.93
CA LEU A 122 6.13 -1.77 -6.47
C LEU A 122 7.08 -2.80 -5.84
N ILE A 123 8.01 -2.33 -5.03
CA ILE A 123 8.94 -3.17 -4.27
C ILE A 123 8.64 -3.01 -2.78
N LEU A 124 8.37 -4.12 -2.11
CA LEU A 124 8.19 -4.20 -0.67
C LEU A 124 9.36 -4.95 -0.04
N ARG A 125 9.92 -4.42 1.04
CA ARG A 125 10.99 -5.06 1.80
C ARG A 125 10.74 -4.96 3.30
N ARG A 126 11.04 -6.03 4.03
CA ARG A 126 10.92 -6.13 5.49
C ARG A 126 9.52 -5.78 5.98
N GLY A 127 8.49 -6.28 5.26
CA GLY A 127 7.11 -6.08 5.65
C GLY A 127 6.66 -7.06 6.73
N ALA A 128 5.64 -6.65 7.48
CA ALA A 128 4.85 -7.49 8.35
C ALA A 128 3.39 -7.12 8.19
N ILE A 129 2.51 -8.12 8.10
CA ILE A 129 1.08 -7.93 7.97
C ILE A 129 0.39 -8.85 8.97
N ALA A 130 -0.44 -8.28 9.83
CA ALA A 130 -1.37 -9.01 10.65
C ALA A 130 -2.78 -8.83 10.09
N TYR A 131 -3.53 -9.91 9.96
CA TYR A 131 -4.94 -9.89 9.63
C TYR A 131 -5.71 -10.72 10.63
N ASN A 132 -6.76 -10.15 11.23
CA ASN A 132 -7.54 -10.79 12.28
C ASN A 132 -9.05 -10.65 12.05
N GLN A 133 -9.77 -11.74 12.11
CA GLN A 133 -11.21 -11.74 12.27
C GLN A 133 -11.52 -11.82 13.78
N ARG A 134 -11.99 -10.70 14.35
CA ARG A 134 -12.06 -10.50 15.81
C ARG A 134 -13.08 -11.38 16.57
N ASP A 135 -14.09 -11.88 15.86
CA ASP A 135 -15.12 -12.80 16.43
C ASP A 135 -14.67 -14.26 16.47
N VAL A 136 -13.49 -14.59 15.96
CA VAL A 136 -12.91 -15.94 15.98
C VAL A 136 -11.69 -15.94 16.89
N ALA A 137 -11.57 -16.94 17.75
CA ALA A 137 -10.38 -17.07 18.60
C ALA A 137 -9.17 -17.57 17.78
N PRO A 138 -7.97 -16.96 17.94
CA PRO A 138 -6.76 -17.43 17.26
C PRO A 138 -6.36 -18.82 17.78
N ARG A 139 -5.79 -19.63 16.89
CA ARG A 139 -5.23 -20.95 17.21
C ARG A 139 -3.72 -20.91 16.94
N SER A 140 -2.94 -21.11 17.98
CA SER A 140 -1.48 -21.08 17.87
C SER A 140 -0.93 -22.29 17.09
N GLY A 141 0.10 -22.07 16.26
CA GLY A 141 0.81 -23.12 15.53
C GLY A 141 0.05 -23.76 14.36
N ILE A 142 -1.13 -23.24 14.00
CA ILE A 142 -1.93 -23.74 12.89
C ILE A 142 -2.28 -22.57 11.97
N PHE A 143 -2.05 -22.75 10.67
CA PHE A 143 -2.50 -21.75 9.68
C PHE A 143 -4.02 -21.57 9.76
N SER A 144 -4.46 -20.34 9.92
CA SER A 144 -5.86 -19.96 9.94
C SER A 144 -6.09 -18.77 9.01
N PRO A 145 -6.97 -18.89 8.02
CA PRO A 145 -7.30 -17.77 7.14
C PRO A 145 -8.03 -16.62 7.87
N GLN A 146 -8.52 -16.84 9.08
CA GLN A 146 -9.11 -15.83 9.95
C GLN A 146 -8.04 -15.06 10.75
N HIS A 147 -6.85 -15.65 10.91
CA HIS A 147 -5.72 -15.07 11.66
C HIS A 147 -4.44 -15.34 10.88
N ILE A 148 -3.97 -14.33 10.17
CA ILE A 148 -2.75 -14.41 9.37
C ILE A 148 -1.74 -13.45 9.97
N GLN A 149 -0.55 -13.94 10.31
CA GLN A 149 0.56 -13.12 10.77
C GLN A 149 1.78 -13.38 9.90
N VAL A 150 1.98 -12.48 8.96
CA VAL A 150 3.10 -12.55 8.02
C VAL A 150 4.23 -11.63 8.48
N SER A 151 5.43 -12.16 8.50
CA SER A 151 6.67 -11.44 8.76
C SER A 151 7.68 -11.64 7.64
N GLU A 152 8.76 -10.86 7.63
CA GLU A 152 9.82 -10.91 6.61
C GLU A 152 9.26 -10.79 5.17
N LEU A 153 8.10 -10.16 5.02
CA LEU A 153 7.45 -10.01 3.73
C LEU A 153 8.32 -9.17 2.79
N SER A 154 8.61 -9.75 1.64
CA SER A 154 9.30 -9.11 0.54
C SER A 154 8.58 -9.43 -0.76
N SER A 155 8.33 -8.40 -1.56
CA SER A 155 7.64 -8.56 -2.84
C SER A 155 8.19 -7.62 -3.90
N HIS A 156 8.14 -8.06 -5.15
CA HIS A 156 8.37 -7.22 -6.33
C HIS A 156 7.20 -7.44 -7.29
N ILE A 157 6.37 -6.43 -7.44
CA ILE A 157 5.15 -6.45 -8.23
C ILE A 157 5.33 -5.49 -9.41
N LEU A 158 5.06 -5.95 -10.61
CA LEU A 158 4.87 -5.11 -11.78
C LEU A 158 3.37 -4.93 -11.99
N LEU A 159 2.95 -3.69 -12.06
CA LEU A 159 1.57 -3.30 -12.30
C LEU A 159 1.47 -2.90 -13.78
N ASN A 160 1.14 -3.87 -14.65
CA ASN A 160 1.11 -3.65 -16.10
C ASN A 160 -0.12 -2.85 -16.51
N ARG A 161 -1.26 -3.12 -15.86
CA ARG A 161 -2.52 -2.41 -16.06
C ARG A 161 -3.42 -2.57 -14.84
N ILE A 162 -3.97 -1.46 -14.37
CA ILE A 162 -5.06 -1.43 -13.40
C ILE A 162 -6.10 -0.45 -13.90
N THR A 163 -7.28 -0.95 -14.20
CA THR A 163 -8.45 -0.17 -14.61
C THR A 163 -9.66 -0.67 -13.83
N ASP A 164 -10.78 0.05 -13.91
CA ASP A 164 -12.03 -0.36 -13.24
C ASP A 164 -12.53 -1.75 -13.69
N ASN A 165 -12.05 -2.22 -14.84
CA ASN A 165 -12.56 -3.43 -15.51
C ASN A 165 -11.51 -4.50 -15.73
N SER A 166 -10.23 -4.20 -15.49
CA SER A 166 -9.15 -5.15 -15.73
C SER A 166 -7.95 -4.93 -14.83
N ILE A 167 -7.35 -6.02 -14.40
CA ILE A 167 -6.10 -6.06 -13.65
C ILE A 167 -5.13 -6.94 -14.45
N ASP A 168 -3.95 -6.41 -14.74
CA ASP A 168 -2.80 -7.17 -15.24
C ASP A 168 -1.60 -6.83 -14.36
N LEU A 169 -1.17 -7.80 -13.57
CA LEU A 169 -0.02 -7.67 -12.70
C LEU A 169 0.88 -8.90 -12.77
N THR A 170 2.15 -8.69 -12.54
CA THR A 170 3.14 -9.75 -12.45
C THR A 170 3.83 -9.68 -11.09
N ILE A 171 3.68 -10.71 -10.28
CA ILE A 171 4.47 -10.91 -9.07
C ILE A 171 5.80 -11.54 -9.49
N LYS A 172 6.87 -10.76 -9.53
CA LYS A 172 8.22 -11.27 -9.84
C LYS A 172 8.85 -11.99 -8.66
N LYS A 173 8.47 -11.62 -7.46
CA LYS A 173 8.91 -12.26 -6.23
C LYS A 173 7.90 -11.99 -5.13
N LEU A 174 7.54 -13.04 -4.40
CA LEU A 174 6.85 -12.97 -3.14
C LEU A 174 7.51 -13.95 -2.17
N ALA A 175 7.94 -13.47 -1.03
CA ALA A 175 8.54 -14.27 0.03
C ALA A 175 8.06 -13.76 1.38
N PHE A 176 7.77 -14.66 2.31
CA PHE A 176 7.34 -14.32 3.68
C PHE A 176 7.46 -15.51 4.62
N LYS A 177 7.35 -15.26 5.91
CA LYS A 177 7.12 -16.26 6.95
C LYS A 177 5.78 -16.00 7.61
N ASP A 178 5.04 -17.06 7.87
CA ASP A 178 3.82 -17.05 8.67
C ASP A 178 4.09 -17.58 10.09
N GLU A 179 3.34 -17.12 11.07
CA GLU A 179 3.49 -17.52 12.48
C GLU A 179 3.22 -19.03 12.71
N SER A 180 2.45 -19.67 11.84
CA SER A 180 2.23 -21.12 11.85
C SER A 180 3.49 -21.96 11.56
N GLY A 181 4.60 -21.31 11.20
CA GLY A 181 5.84 -21.94 10.76
C GLY A 181 5.95 -22.12 9.25
N PHE A 182 4.91 -21.80 8.50
CA PHE A 182 4.97 -21.83 7.04
C PHE A 182 5.92 -20.75 6.52
N LYS A 183 6.79 -21.12 5.59
CA LYS A 183 7.74 -20.21 4.94
C LYS A 183 7.63 -20.32 3.43
N LEU A 184 7.22 -19.23 2.80
CA LEU A 184 7.31 -19.07 1.36
C LEU A 184 8.64 -18.40 1.01
N GLN A 185 9.52 -19.12 0.31
CA GLN A 185 10.84 -18.59 -0.07
C GLN A 185 10.78 -17.76 -1.34
N SER A 186 10.00 -18.19 -2.32
CA SER A 186 9.79 -17.47 -3.56
C SER A 186 8.55 -17.97 -4.27
N LEU A 187 7.72 -17.05 -4.73
CA LEU A 187 6.58 -17.30 -5.59
C LEU A 187 6.60 -16.27 -6.72
N HIS A 188 6.38 -16.73 -7.94
CA HIS A 188 6.19 -15.87 -9.09
C HIS A 188 4.90 -16.29 -9.80
N PHE A 189 4.13 -15.31 -10.23
CA PHE A 189 2.95 -15.58 -11.05
C PHE A 189 2.52 -14.31 -11.79
N LYS A 190 1.75 -14.49 -12.84
CA LYS A 190 1.07 -13.44 -13.57
C LYS A 190 -0.44 -13.58 -13.35
N LEU A 191 -1.08 -12.51 -12.91
CA LEU A 191 -2.52 -12.40 -12.76
C LEU A 191 -3.07 -11.48 -13.84
N GLN A 192 -3.98 -12.00 -14.63
CA GLN A 192 -4.78 -11.22 -15.57
C GLN A 192 -6.24 -11.47 -15.26
N ALA A 193 -6.96 -10.44 -14.93
CA ALA A 193 -8.40 -10.52 -14.66
C ALA A 193 -9.11 -9.37 -15.37
N ASP A 194 -10.24 -9.67 -15.95
CA ASP A 194 -11.23 -8.72 -16.46
C ASP A 194 -12.63 -9.12 -15.95
N ARG A 195 -13.66 -8.40 -16.37
CA ARG A 195 -15.05 -8.68 -15.93
C ARG A 195 -15.55 -10.07 -16.30
N GLN A 196 -14.94 -10.74 -17.27
CA GLN A 196 -15.41 -12.02 -17.81
C GLN A 196 -14.47 -13.18 -17.49
N LYS A 197 -13.18 -12.92 -17.26
CA LYS A 197 -12.17 -13.96 -17.14
C LYS A 197 -11.08 -13.61 -16.17
N THR A 198 -10.66 -14.59 -15.36
CA THR A 198 -9.45 -14.52 -14.53
C THR A 198 -8.48 -15.61 -14.97
N VAL A 199 -7.24 -15.23 -15.25
CA VAL A 199 -6.16 -16.15 -15.63
C VAL A 199 -5.00 -15.95 -14.67
N LEU A 200 -4.57 -17.04 -14.04
CA LEU A 200 -3.36 -17.13 -13.24
C LEU A 200 -2.34 -18.00 -14.00
N ARG A 201 -1.11 -17.52 -14.16
CA ARG A 201 -0.02 -18.23 -14.83
C ARG A 201 1.27 -18.17 -14.02
#